data_d1a9ae2a84311a8bf4f7890586dff596
#
_entry.id   d1a9ae2a84311a8bf4f7890586dff596
#
_cell.length_a   1.000
_cell.length_b   1.000
_cell.length_c   1.000
_cell.angle_alpha   90.00
_cell.angle_beta   90.00
_cell.angle_gamma   90.00
#
_symmetry.space_group_name_H-M   'P 1'
#
loop_
_entity.id
_entity.type
_entity.pdbx_description
1 polymer ?
#
loop_
_entity_poly.entity_id
_entity_poly.type
_entity_poly.pdbx_seq_one_letter_code
_entity_poly.pdbx_strand_id
1 'polypeptide(L)'
;MTATKKIGILFGKERSFPMAFIEAINRRNLPGITAEPVRIDKVIQGEPSGYDVIIDRISQDVPFYRAYLKNAALRGTAVINNPFWWSADEKFFNNCLATRIGVPVPKTVILPSHDLPPDTSDQSFINLTYPLDWDTIFHYVGFPAYMKPFAGGGWKNVYKLHNAEEFYQRHGETGQLVMLLQEEIVFTEYYRCYCIGGKYVRIMSYEPRNPHHLRYEA
;
A
#
# COMPACT_ATOMS: atom_id res chain seq x y z
N MET A 1 20.02 21.19 28.58
CA MET A 1 19.05 21.55 27.54
C MET A 1 18.53 20.25 26.96
N THR A 2 17.24 19.96 27.05
CA THR A 2 16.65 18.79 26.39
C THR A 2 16.76 18.98 24.88
N ALA A 3 17.35 18.02 24.18
CA ALA A 3 17.48 18.06 22.72
C ALA A 3 16.08 18.18 22.11
N THR A 4 15.88 19.16 21.23
CA THR A 4 14.61 19.35 20.52
C THR A 4 14.43 18.23 19.51
N LYS A 5 13.31 17.51 19.58
CA LYS A 5 12.92 16.46 18.63
C LYS A 5 11.91 16.99 17.64
N LYS A 6 12.18 16.76 16.37
CA LYS A 6 11.37 17.26 15.27
C LYS A 6 10.67 16.12 14.55
N ILE A 7 9.34 16.21 14.46
CA ILE A 7 8.48 15.27 13.73
C ILE A 7 8.07 15.90 12.41
N GLY A 8 8.47 15.29 11.30
CA GLY A 8 8.06 15.67 9.96
C GLY A 8 6.91 14.82 9.44
N ILE A 9 5.99 15.43 8.69
CA ILE A 9 5.00 14.68 7.92
C ILE A 9 5.21 14.95 6.45
N LEU A 10 5.44 13.89 5.68
CA LEU A 10 5.61 13.93 4.24
C LEU A 10 4.30 13.51 3.58
N PHE A 11 3.62 14.42 2.89
CA PHE A 11 2.30 14.20 2.33
C PHE A 11 2.09 14.94 1.00
N GLY A 12 1.04 14.55 0.27
CA GLY A 12 0.67 15.13 -1.01
C GLY A 12 -0.65 15.91 -0.96
N LYS A 13 -1.62 15.49 -1.77
CA LYS A 13 -2.92 16.18 -1.90
C LYS A 13 -3.81 16.03 -0.66
N GLU A 14 -3.71 14.91 0.03
CA GLU A 14 -4.46 14.69 1.27
C GLU A 14 -3.86 15.55 2.37
N ARG A 15 -4.68 16.39 2.98
CA ARG A 15 -4.25 17.35 4.01
C ARG A 15 -5.00 17.22 5.32
N SER A 16 -6.12 16.51 5.35
CA SER A 16 -6.98 16.43 6.53
C SER A 16 -6.25 15.80 7.71
N PHE A 17 -5.76 14.58 7.56
CA PHE A 17 -4.99 13.90 8.60
C PHE A 17 -3.64 14.59 8.89
N PRO A 18 -2.78 14.94 7.90
CA PRO A 18 -1.48 15.56 8.17
C PRO A 18 -1.60 16.85 8.99
N MET A 19 -2.48 17.74 8.61
CA MET A 19 -2.66 19.00 9.34
C MET A 19 -3.24 18.82 10.73
N ALA A 20 -4.26 17.96 10.87
CA ALA A 20 -4.83 17.64 12.18
C ALA A 20 -3.82 16.98 13.13
N PHE A 21 -2.94 16.13 12.60
CA PHE A 21 -1.88 15.49 13.37
C PHE A 21 -0.84 16.51 13.86
N ILE A 22 -0.35 17.39 12.96
CA ILE A 22 0.60 18.46 13.31
C ILE A 22 0.01 19.32 14.42
N GLU A 23 -1.24 19.77 14.25
CA GLU A 23 -1.92 20.58 15.23
C GLU A 23 -2.08 19.85 16.58
N ALA A 24 -2.50 18.59 16.55
CA ALA A 24 -2.68 17.77 17.76
C ALA A 24 -1.38 17.58 18.55
N ILE A 25 -0.25 17.39 17.88
CA ILE A 25 1.07 17.28 18.53
C ILE A 25 1.49 18.61 19.13
N ASN A 26 1.42 19.68 18.35
CA ASN A 26 1.87 21.00 18.81
C ASN A 26 0.98 21.56 19.93
N ARG A 27 -0.33 21.29 19.91
CA ARG A 27 -1.28 21.69 20.99
C ARG A 27 -0.96 21.01 22.33
N ARG A 28 -0.35 19.82 22.34
CA ARG A 28 0.07 19.14 23.57
C ARG A 28 1.21 19.85 24.29
N ASN A 29 1.87 20.78 23.63
CA ASN A 29 2.96 21.61 24.16
C ASN A 29 4.01 20.80 24.94
N LEU A 30 4.42 19.65 24.36
CA LEU A 30 5.40 18.77 24.98
C LEU A 30 6.79 19.42 24.91
N PRO A 31 7.52 19.51 26.03
CA PRO A 31 8.84 20.16 26.02
C PRO A 31 9.80 19.52 25.01
N GLY A 32 10.34 20.34 24.12
CA GLY A 32 11.31 19.91 23.13
C GLY A 32 10.76 19.04 22.00
N ILE A 33 9.43 18.96 21.79
CA ILE A 33 8.83 18.21 20.67
C ILE A 33 8.02 19.17 19.78
N THR A 34 8.29 19.14 18.49
CA THR A 34 7.54 19.91 17.48
C THR A 34 7.17 19.03 16.29
N ALA A 35 6.05 19.35 15.65
CA ALA A 35 5.63 18.70 14.40
C ALA A 35 5.40 19.73 13.30
N GLU A 36 5.81 19.41 12.07
CA GLU A 36 5.66 20.27 10.89
C GLU A 36 5.59 19.47 9.59
N PRO A 37 5.12 20.06 8.48
CA PRO A 37 5.29 19.47 7.15
C PRO A 37 6.78 19.30 6.83
N VAL A 38 7.17 18.16 6.25
CA VAL A 38 8.55 17.97 5.77
C VAL A 38 8.84 18.96 4.66
N ARG A 39 9.98 19.62 4.75
CA ARG A 39 10.52 20.50 3.71
C ARG A 39 11.83 19.91 3.20
N ILE A 40 11.93 19.78 1.88
CA ILE A 40 13.09 19.21 1.19
C ILE A 40 13.53 20.25 0.15
N ASP A 41 14.70 20.81 0.34
CA ASP A 41 15.34 21.71 -0.62
C ASP A 41 16.41 21.00 -1.44
N LYS A 42 17.07 20.00 -0.86
CA LYS A 42 18.08 19.16 -1.50
C LYS A 42 18.14 17.79 -0.83
N VAL A 43 18.62 16.81 -1.55
CA VAL A 43 18.91 15.47 -1.01
C VAL A 43 20.34 15.09 -1.38
N ILE A 44 21.24 15.12 -0.41
CA ILE A 44 22.62 14.70 -0.56
C ILE A 44 22.82 13.37 0.15
N GLN A 45 23.47 12.42 -0.50
CA GLN A 45 23.71 11.11 0.07
C GLN A 45 24.47 11.22 1.39
N GLY A 46 23.97 10.52 2.42
CA GLY A 46 24.61 10.50 3.74
C GLY A 46 24.37 11.75 4.61
N GLU A 47 23.69 12.79 4.11
CA GLU A 47 23.26 13.91 4.95
C GLU A 47 22.00 13.57 5.77
N PRO A 48 21.90 14.06 7.02
CA PRO A 48 20.72 13.86 7.85
C PRO A 48 19.53 14.65 7.31
N SER A 49 18.33 14.16 7.56
CA SER A 49 17.08 14.80 7.14
C SER A 49 16.71 16.07 7.94
N GLY A 50 17.32 16.24 9.11
CA GLY A 50 16.92 17.27 10.07
C GLY A 50 15.67 16.92 10.89
N TYR A 51 15.14 15.69 10.77
CA TYR A 51 14.00 15.18 11.52
C TYR A 51 14.39 13.93 12.33
N ASP A 52 13.84 13.82 13.55
CA ASP A 52 13.98 12.60 14.36
C ASP A 52 12.98 11.53 13.90
N VAL A 53 11.77 11.97 13.51
CA VAL A 53 10.70 11.09 13.01
C VAL A 53 10.12 11.68 11.73
N ILE A 54 9.89 10.86 10.72
CA ILE A 54 9.10 11.24 9.54
C ILE A 54 7.94 10.27 9.39
N ILE A 55 6.72 10.82 9.26
CA ILE A 55 5.52 10.06 8.90
C ILE A 55 5.31 10.21 7.40
N ASP A 56 5.37 9.08 6.70
CA ASP A 56 5.22 9.01 5.25
C ASP A 56 3.76 8.76 4.84
N ARG A 57 3.27 9.61 3.93
CA ARG A 57 1.91 9.53 3.37
C ARG A 57 1.86 9.65 1.85
N ILE A 58 3.03 9.58 1.16
CA ILE A 58 3.08 9.90 -0.28
C ILE A 58 4.17 9.14 -1.05
N SER A 59 5.17 8.56 -0.40
CA SER A 59 6.31 7.98 -1.11
C SER A 59 5.96 6.79 -2.00
N GLN A 60 4.79 6.16 -1.79
CA GLN A 60 4.25 5.14 -2.69
C GLN A 60 4.04 5.69 -4.11
N ASP A 61 3.66 6.97 -4.24
CA ASP A 61 3.36 7.61 -5.53
C ASP A 61 4.58 8.36 -6.10
N VAL A 62 5.60 8.67 -5.26
CA VAL A 62 6.72 9.55 -5.63
C VAL A 62 8.06 8.89 -5.31
N PRO A 63 8.72 8.23 -6.29
CA PRO A 63 10.00 7.55 -6.08
C PRO A 63 11.11 8.44 -5.48
N PHE A 64 11.13 9.73 -5.82
CA PHE A 64 12.06 10.69 -5.22
C PHE A 64 11.93 10.75 -3.69
N TYR A 65 10.70 10.81 -3.18
CA TYR A 65 10.47 10.82 -1.74
C TYR A 65 10.88 9.51 -1.07
N ARG A 66 10.69 8.39 -1.76
CA ARG A 66 11.15 7.09 -1.25
C ARG A 66 12.67 7.03 -1.12
N ALA A 67 13.40 7.55 -2.10
CA ALA A 67 14.85 7.63 -2.02
C ALA A 67 15.31 8.54 -0.86
N TYR A 68 14.69 9.70 -0.69
CA TYR A 68 14.92 10.59 0.45
C TYR A 68 14.68 9.89 1.79
N LEU A 69 13.56 9.20 1.95
CA LEU A 69 13.20 8.51 3.19
C LEU A 69 14.17 7.36 3.53
N LYS A 70 14.66 6.63 2.51
CA LYS A 70 15.71 5.60 2.72
C LYS A 70 16.99 6.21 3.21
N ASN A 71 17.44 7.33 2.62
CA ASN A 71 18.61 8.05 3.11
C ASN A 71 18.40 8.56 4.54
N ALA A 72 17.24 9.16 4.84
CA ALA A 72 16.90 9.64 6.18
C ALA A 72 16.94 8.49 7.21
N ALA A 73 16.36 7.33 6.89
CA ALA A 73 16.34 6.16 7.77
C ALA A 73 17.76 5.63 8.04
N LEU A 74 18.63 5.57 7.02
CA LEU A 74 20.04 5.19 7.18
C LEU A 74 20.82 6.16 8.06
N ARG A 75 20.35 7.40 8.18
CA ARG A 75 20.94 8.45 9.03
C ARG A 75 20.28 8.56 10.41
N GLY A 76 19.44 7.60 10.78
CA GLY A 76 18.86 7.50 12.12
C GLY A 76 17.47 8.13 12.29
N THR A 77 16.88 8.72 11.25
CA THR A 77 15.49 9.16 11.29
C THR A 77 14.56 7.95 11.38
N ALA A 78 13.63 7.93 12.35
CA ALA A 78 12.58 6.94 12.41
C ALA A 78 11.52 7.24 11.35
N VAL A 79 11.44 6.41 10.31
CA VAL A 79 10.44 6.59 9.24
C VAL A 79 9.26 5.63 9.46
N ILE A 80 8.06 6.18 9.50
CA ILE A 80 6.79 5.46 9.64
C ILE A 80 5.99 5.64 8.33
N ASN A 81 5.73 4.60 7.53
CA ASN A 81 6.19 3.22 7.66
C ASN A 81 7.63 3.08 7.16
N ASN A 82 8.26 1.92 7.49
CA ASN A 82 9.63 1.66 7.10
C ASN A 82 9.80 1.70 5.57
N PRO A 83 10.67 2.57 5.01
CA PRO A 83 10.78 2.77 3.56
C PRO A 83 11.47 1.61 2.82
N PHE A 84 12.10 0.69 3.54
CA PHE A 84 12.71 -0.52 2.98
C PHE A 84 11.67 -1.66 2.84
N TRP A 85 10.64 -1.65 3.68
CA TRP A 85 9.50 -2.57 3.66
C TRP A 85 8.32 -1.92 2.94
N TRP A 86 8.50 -1.60 1.72
CA TRP A 86 7.50 -0.92 0.93
C TRP A 86 6.38 -1.88 0.49
N SER A 87 5.61 -2.33 1.46
CA SER A 87 4.59 -3.37 1.31
C SER A 87 3.15 -2.83 1.36
N ALA A 88 2.96 -1.55 1.68
CA ALA A 88 1.61 -1.01 1.87
C ALA A 88 0.73 -1.18 0.62
N ASP A 89 1.32 -1.11 -0.57
CA ASP A 89 0.63 -1.24 -1.84
C ASP A 89 0.85 -2.61 -2.51
N GLU A 90 1.70 -3.47 -1.96
CA GLU A 90 1.95 -4.82 -2.46
C GLU A 90 0.99 -5.83 -1.83
N LYS A 91 -0.20 -5.91 -2.39
CA LYS A 91 -1.28 -6.77 -1.87
C LYS A 91 -0.91 -8.25 -1.83
N PHE A 92 -0.13 -8.73 -2.82
CA PHE A 92 0.29 -10.13 -2.87
C PHE A 92 1.25 -10.47 -1.74
N PHE A 93 2.26 -9.64 -1.51
CA PHE A 93 3.18 -9.80 -0.38
C PHE A 93 2.42 -9.82 0.97
N ASN A 94 1.48 -8.90 1.15
CA ASN A 94 0.69 -8.84 2.38
C ASN A 94 -0.13 -10.12 2.59
N ASN A 95 -0.74 -10.67 1.54
CA ASN A 95 -1.47 -11.93 1.62
C ASN A 95 -0.53 -13.11 1.94
N CYS A 96 0.64 -13.18 1.30
CA CYS A 96 1.65 -14.21 1.59
C CYS A 96 2.14 -14.12 3.05
N LEU A 97 2.41 -12.92 3.55
CA LEU A 97 2.82 -12.71 4.94
C LEU A 97 1.72 -13.12 5.91
N ALA A 98 0.48 -12.71 5.65
CA ALA A 98 -0.68 -13.05 6.48
C ALA A 98 -0.87 -14.58 6.54
N THR A 99 -0.81 -15.26 5.39
CA THR A 99 -0.86 -16.73 5.31
C THR A 99 0.24 -17.37 6.15
N ARG A 100 1.48 -16.87 6.04
CA ARG A 100 2.63 -17.40 6.77
C ARG A 100 2.47 -17.32 8.29
N ILE A 101 1.82 -16.26 8.78
CA ILE A 101 1.59 -16.07 10.23
C ILE A 101 0.23 -16.60 10.70
N GLY A 102 -0.50 -17.33 9.84
CA GLY A 102 -1.78 -17.96 10.17
C GLY A 102 -2.99 -17.03 10.19
N VAL A 103 -2.89 -15.85 9.60
CA VAL A 103 -4.05 -14.95 9.43
C VAL A 103 -4.81 -15.35 8.16
N PRO A 104 -6.11 -15.62 8.25
CA PRO A 104 -6.92 -15.95 7.09
C PRO A 104 -6.96 -14.79 6.08
N VAL A 105 -6.73 -15.11 4.82
CA VAL A 105 -6.81 -14.17 3.69
C VAL A 105 -7.55 -14.82 2.53
N PRO A 106 -8.16 -14.04 1.64
CA PRO A 106 -8.78 -14.56 0.42
C PRO A 106 -7.77 -15.32 -0.45
N LYS A 107 -8.21 -16.42 -1.07
CA LYS A 107 -7.40 -17.11 -2.08
C LYS A 107 -7.01 -16.15 -3.16
N THR A 108 -5.73 -16.06 -3.45
CA THR A 108 -5.20 -15.06 -4.36
C THR A 108 -4.08 -15.64 -5.21
N VAL A 109 -4.12 -15.35 -6.52
CA VAL A 109 -3.09 -15.70 -7.49
C VAL A 109 -2.54 -14.40 -8.09
N ILE A 110 -1.23 -14.30 -8.26
CA ILE A 110 -0.60 -13.23 -9.03
C ILE A 110 -0.46 -13.65 -10.49
N LEU A 111 -0.79 -12.76 -11.38
CA LEU A 111 -0.77 -12.98 -12.83
C LEU A 111 0.27 -12.05 -13.46
N PRO A 112 1.09 -12.56 -14.39
CA PRO A 112 1.96 -11.69 -15.17
C PRO A 112 1.13 -10.67 -15.95
N SER A 113 1.76 -9.60 -16.38
CA SER A 113 1.14 -8.64 -17.29
C SER A 113 0.73 -9.31 -18.59
N HIS A 114 -0.38 -8.86 -19.20
CA HIS A 114 -0.82 -9.35 -20.50
C HIS A 114 0.18 -8.97 -21.59
N ASP A 115 0.59 -7.70 -21.62
CA ASP A 115 1.59 -7.19 -22.55
C ASP A 115 2.98 -7.20 -21.91
N LEU A 116 4.01 -7.33 -22.73
CA LEU A 116 5.39 -7.28 -22.26
C LEU A 116 5.70 -5.90 -21.62
N PRO A 117 6.35 -5.88 -20.44
CA PRO A 117 6.83 -4.64 -19.86
C PRO A 117 7.83 -3.92 -20.78
N PRO A 118 8.01 -2.59 -20.64
CA PRO A 118 8.99 -1.85 -21.39
C PRO A 118 10.38 -2.47 -21.28
N ASP A 119 11.16 -2.40 -22.36
CA ASP A 119 12.54 -2.90 -22.44
C ASP A 119 12.69 -4.41 -22.17
N THR A 120 11.60 -5.19 -22.33
CA THR A 120 11.62 -6.66 -22.22
C THR A 120 11.20 -7.34 -23.52
N SER A 121 11.50 -8.64 -23.62
CA SER A 121 11.09 -9.51 -24.72
C SER A 121 10.69 -10.87 -24.16
N ASP A 122 10.23 -11.77 -25.01
CA ASP A 122 9.93 -13.17 -24.64
C ASP A 122 11.11 -13.85 -23.95
N GLN A 123 12.35 -13.46 -24.30
CA GLN A 123 13.55 -13.96 -23.64
C GLN A 123 13.67 -13.59 -22.18
N SER A 124 13.00 -12.52 -21.76
CA SER A 124 12.94 -12.11 -20.35
C SER A 124 12.03 -13.02 -19.51
N PHE A 125 11.19 -13.82 -20.14
CA PHE A 125 10.18 -14.68 -19.54
C PHE A 125 10.42 -16.18 -19.73
N ILE A 126 11.63 -16.59 -20.08
CA ILE A 126 11.98 -18.01 -20.30
C ILE A 126 11.73 -18.92 -19.10
N ASN A 127 11.63 -18.34 -17.90
CA ASN A 127 11.32 -19.07 -16.67
C ASN A 127 9.82 -19.21 -16.42
N LEU A 128 8.98 -18.56 -17.21
CA LEU A 128 7.54 -18.63 -17.10
C LEU A 128 7.00 -19.68 -18.07
N THR A 129 6.25 -20.64 -17.56
CA THR A 129 5.59 -21.64 -18.41
C THR A 129 4.38 -21.02 -19.10
N TYR A 130 4.33 -21.10 -20.42
CA TYR A 130 3.20 -20.64 -21.22
C TYR A 130 2.55 -21.79 -21.99
N PRO A 131 1.20 -21.87 -22.04
CA PRO A 131 0.26 -21.06 -21.25
C PRO A 131 0.36 -21.37 -19.75
N LEU A 132 -0.08 -20.45 -18.92
CA LEU A 132 -0.26 -20.73 -17.50
C LEU A 132 -1.33 -21.83 -17.33
N ASP A 133 -1.27 -22.55 -16.22
CA ASP A 133 -2.29 -23.55 -15.86
C ASP A 133 -3.59 -22.86 -15.38
N TRP A 134 -4.35 -22.32 -16.34
CA TRP A 134 -5.56 -21.56 -16.10
C TRP A 134 -6.63 -22.38 -15.39
N ASP A 135 -6.74 -23.67 -15.70
CA ASP A 135 -7.73 -24.54 -15.07
C ASP A 135 -7.47 -24.67 -13.58
N THR A 136 -6.25 -24.89 -13.17
CA THR A 136 -5.87 -24.93 -11.76
C THR A 136 -6.05 -23.57 -11.10
N ILE A 137 -5.72 -22.47 -11.77
CA ILE A 137 -5.88 -21.10 -11.25
C ILE A 137 -7.37 -20.82 -10.96
N PHE A 138 -8.23 -21.07 -11.93
CA PHE A 138 -9.67 -20.82 -11.79
C PHE A 138 -10.33 -21.76 -10.77
N HIS A 139 -9.91 -23.02 -10.74
CA HIS A 139 -10.38 -23.95 -9.71
C HIS A 139 -9.99 -23.52 -8.30
N TYR A 140 -8.77 -23.03 -8.12
CA TYR A 140 -8.26 -22.55 -6.83
C TYR A 140 -9.00 -21.31 -6.32
N VAL A 141 -9.16 -20.30 -7.18
CA VAL A 141 -9.78 -19.01 -6.80
C VAL A 141 -11.30 -19.13 -6.76
N GLY A 142 -11.88 -19.80 -7.78
CA GLY A 142 -13.34 -19.85 -8.00
C GLY A 142 -13.90 -18.56 -8.58
N PHE A 143 -15.18 -18.62 -8.96
CA PHE A 143 -15.96 -17.47 -9.40
C PHE A 143 -17.24 -17.35 -8.56
N PRO A 144 -17.75 -16.12 -8.30
CA PRO A 144 -17.20 -14.84 -8.75
C PRO A 144 -15.87 -14.47 -8.06
N ALA A 145 -15.04 -13.74 -8.79
CA ALA A 145 -13.72 -13.32 -8.35
C ALA A 145 -13.47 -11.83 -8.64
N TYR A 146 -12.47 -11.26 -7.98
CA TYR A 146 -11.98 -9.91 -8.28
C TYR A 146 -10.62 -9.95 -8.94
N MET A 147 -10.49 -9.27 -10.09
CA MET A 147 -9.20 -8.98 -10.68
C MET A 147 -8.82 -7.53 -10.40
N LYS A 148 -7.59 -7.30 -9.93
CA LYS A 148 -7.11 -5.98 -9.51
C LYS A 148 -5.60 -5.87 -9.64
N PRO A 149 -5.03 -4.67 -9.84
CA PRO A 149 -3.58 -4.50 -9.85
C PRO A 149 -2.95 -4.96 -8.53
N PHE A 150 -1.78 -5.62 -8.60
CA PHE A 150 -1.06 -6.05 -7.41
C PHE A 150 -0.55 -4.87 -6.58
N ALA A 151 -0.20 -3.76 -7.24
CA ALA A 151 0.22 -2.51 -6.63
C ALA A 151 -0.86 -1.42 -6.76
N GLY A 152 -0.76 -0.38 -5.94
CA GLY A 152 -1.67 0.76 -5.96
C GLY A 152 -2.99 0.55 -5.20
N GLY A 153 -3.88 1.55 -5.26
CA GLY A 153 -5.13 1.59 -4.52
C GLY A 153 -6.22 2.37 -5.24
N GLY A 154 -7.25 2.82 -4.48
CA GLY A 154 -8.28 3.72 -5.01
C GLY A 154 -9.29 3.08 -5.96
N TRP A 155 -9.43 1.75 -5.99
CA TRP A 155 -10.38 1.01 -6.86
C TRP A 155 -10.12 1.14 -8.36
N LYS A 156 -8.99 1.67 -8.76
CA LYS A 156 -8.63 1.78 -10.18
C LYS A 156 -8.30 0.40 -10.74
N ASN A 157 -8.86 0.07 -11.91
CA ASN A 157 -8.67 -1.20 -12.62
C ASN A 157 -9.05 -2.44 -11.76
N VAL A 158 -10.11 -2.32 -10.96
CA VAL A 158 -10.69 -3.43 -10.20
C VAL A 158 -11.93 -3.92 -10.92
N TYR A 159 -11.95 -5.23 -11.25
CA TYR A 159 -13.02 -5.87 -12.00
C TYR A 159 -13.61 -7.02 -11.19
N LYS A 160 -14.94 -7.08 -11.06
CA LYS A 160 -15.64 -8.28 -10.60
C LYS A 160 -15.91 -9.15 -11.81
N LEU A 161 -15.56 -10.43 -11.72
CA LEU A 161 -15.62 -11.41 -12.80
C LEU A 161 -16.46 -12.59 -12.37
N HIS A 162 -17.35 -13.06 -13.25
CA HIS A 162 -18.29 -14.14 -12.94
C HIS A 162 -17.90 -15.48 -13.58
N ASN A 163 -17.00 -15.45 -14.56
CA ASN A 163 -16.56 -16.63 -15.29
C ASN A 163 -15.21 -16.39 -16.00
N ALA A 164 -14.67 -17.44 -16.60
CA ALA A 164 -13.39 -17.39 -17.31
C ALA A 164 -13.43 -16.51 -18.57
N GLU A 165 -14.58 -16.42 -19.25
CA GLU A 165 -14.71 -15.58 -20.45
C GLU A 165 -14.55 -14.09 -20.12
N GLU A 166 -15.24 -13.63 -19.07
CA GLU A 166 -15.06 -12.26 -18.55
C GLU A 166 -13.62 -12.02 -18.10
N PHE A 167 -12.98 -13.03 -17.50
CA PHE A 167 -11.58 -12.92 -17.11
C PHE A 167 -10.68 -12.67 -18.32
N TYR A 168 -10.75 -13.47 -19.37
CA TYR A 168 -9.88 -13.31 -20.54
C TYR A 168 -10.10 -11.96 -21.22
N GLN A 169 -11.36 -11.54 -21.36
CA GLN A 169 -11.68 -10.24 -21.91
C GLN A 169 -11.00 -9.11 -21.09
N ARG A 170 -11.19 -9.10 -19.79
CA ARG A 170 -10.66 -8.04 -18.92
C ARG A 170 -9.16 -8.10 -18.75
N HIS A 171 -8.58 -9.30 -18.69
CA HIS A 171 -7.12 -9.46 -18.62
C HIS A 171 -6.44 -8.91 -19.88
N GLY A 172 -7.03 -9.13 -21.06
CA GLY A 172 -6.55 -8.54 -22.31
C GLY A 172 -6.53 -7.01 -22.34
N GLU A 173 -7.40 -6.36 -21.52
CA GLU A 173 -7.45 -4.90 -21.42
C GLU A 173 -6.45 -4.32 -20.40
N THR A 174 -5.75 -5.15 -19.61
CA THR A 174 -4.88 -4.68 -18.52
C THR A 174 -3.51 -4.20 -18.97
N GLY A 175 -3.12 -4.52 -20.20
CA GLY A 175 -1.84 -4.11 -20.78
C GLY A 175 -0.66 -4.59 -19.93
N GLN A 176 0.20 -3.68 -19.52
CA GLN A 176 1.42 -3.98 -18.76
C GLN A 176 1.20 -4.08 -17.24
N LEU A 177 -0.05 -4.08 -16.77
CA LEU A 177 -0.32 -4.22 -15.35
C LEU A 177 -0.17 -5.68 -14.90
N VAL A 178 0.62 -5.90 -13.88
CA VAL A 178 0.61 -7.16 -13.12
C VAL A 178 -0.64 -7.18 -12.28
N MET A 179 -1.42 -8.26 -12.40
CA MET A 179 -2.74 -8.35 -11.77
C MET A 179 -2.77 -9.42 -10.68
N LEU A 180 -3.73 -9.30 -9.78
CA LEU A 180 -4.16 -10.35 -8.86
C LEU A 180 -5.54 -10.84 -9.29
N LEU A 181 -5.73 -12.16 -9.27
CA LEU A 181 -7.05 -12.77 -9.26
C LEU A 181 -7.32 -13.27 -7.84
N GLN A 182 -8.43 -12.84 -7.25
CA GLN A 182 -8.75 -13.11 -5.85
C GLN A 182 -10.21 -13.53 -5.71
N GLU A 183 -10.48 -14.53 -4.88
CA GLU A 183 -11.85 -14.96 -4.57
C GLU A 183 -12.69 -13.82 -4.00
N GLU A 184 -13.98 -13.82 -4.27
CA GLU A 184 -14.92 -12.91 -3.63
C GLU A 184 -15.18 -13.36 -2.19
N ILE A 185 -15.03 -12.45 -1.25
CA ILE A 185 -15.44 -12.66 0.14
C ILE A 185 -16.79 -12.01 0.36
N VAL A 186 -17.79 -12.83 0.68
CA VAL A 186 -19.09 -12.34 1.14
C VAL A 186 -18.97 -12.05 2.63
N PHE A 187 -19.26 -10.82 3.03
CA PHE A 187 -19.18 -10.38 4.43
C PHE A 187 -20.46 -9.70 4.86
N THR A 188 -20.78 -9.83 6.13
CA THR A 188 -21.90 -9.13 6.80
C THR A 188 -21.40 -7.88 7.51
N GLU A 189 -20.16 -7.91 7.99
CA GLU A 189 -19.53 -6.82 8.71
C GLU A 189 -18.12 -6.58 8.16
N TYR A 190 -17.67 -5.33 8.18
CA TYR A 190 -16.34 -4.93 7.75
C TYR A 190 -15.73 -3.96 8.76
N TYR A 191 -14.51 -4.26 9.16
CA TYR A 191 -13.77 -3.44 10.12
C TYR A 191 -12.43 -2.98 9.56
N ARG A 192 -12.05 -1.76 9.89
CA ARG A 192 -10.69 -1.28 9.69
C ARG A 192 -9.95 -1.27 11.01
N CYS A 193 -8.83 -1.98 11.05
CA CYS A 193 -7.96 -2.06 12.21
C CYS A 193 -6.71 -1.22 11.96
N TYR A 194 -6.48 -0.22 12.79
CA TYR A 194 -5.26 0.57 12.77
C TYR A 194 -4.36 0.13 13.90
N CYS A 195 -3.12 -0.27 13.56
CA CYS A 195 -2.11 -0.61 14.54
C CYS A 195 -0.99 0.44 14.49
N ILE A 196 -0.72 1.07 15.63
CA ILE A 196 0.29 2.13 15.75
C ILE A 196 1.40 1.65 16.68
N GLY A 197 2.62 1.61 16.14
CA GLY A 197 3.82 1.23 16.89
C GLY A 197 3.80 -0.21 17.42
N GLY A 198 3.00 -1.11 16.80
CA GLY A 198 2.87 -2.51 17.23
C GLY A 198 2.16 -2.69 18.58
N LYS A 199 1.62 -1.63 19.18
CA LYS A 199 1.06 -1.64 20.54
C LYS A 199 -0.37 -1.12 20.62
N TYR A 200 -0.68 -0.04 19.94
CA TYR A 200 -1.99 0.60 20.01
C TYR A 200 -2.83 0.17 18.83
N VAL A 201 -4.00 -0.39 19.12
CA VAL A 201 -4.95 -0.85 18.09
C VAL A 201 -6.24 -0.06 18.20
N ARG A 202 -6.73 0.46 17.08
CA ARG A 202 -8.06 1.05 16.96
C ARG A 202 -8.84 0.29 15.91
N ILE A 203 -10.00 -0.23 16.29
CA ILE A 203 -10.96 -0.91 15.42
C ILE A 203 -12.09 0.06 15.13
N MET A 204 -12.46 0.18 13.86
CA MET A 204 -13.56 1.04 13.42
C MET A 204 -14.45 0.28 12.45
N SER A 205 -15.76 0.38 12.60
CA SER A 205 -16.71 -0.10 11.59
C SER A 205 -16.51 0.66 10.30
N TYR A 206 -16.61 -0.05 9.19
CA TYR A 206 -16.43 0.53 7.86
C TYR A 206 -17.37 -0.15 6.87
N GLU A 207 -18.19 0.61 6.19
CA GLU A 207 -19.08 0.09 5.16
C GLU A 207 -18.56 0.48 3.77
N PRO A 208 -17.83 -0.41 3.07
CA PRO A 208 -17.22 -0.09 1.78
C PRO A 208 -18.24 0.15 0.66
N ARG A 209 -19.49 -0.31 0.83
CA ARG A 209 -20.58 -0.12 -0.13
C ARG A 209 -21.17 1.28 -0.09
N ASN A 210 -21.00 1.98 1.03
CA ASN A 210 -21.48 3.35 1.18
C ASN A 210 -20.65 4.35 0.37
N PRO A 211 -21.22 5.51 0.01
CA PRO A 211 -20.48 6.66 -0.48
C PRO A 211 -19.31 7.01 0.44
N HIS A 212 -18.23 7.53 -0.11
CA HIS A 212 -16.95 7.72 0.62
C HIS A 212 -17.10 8.45 1.97
N HIS A 213 -17.98 9.46 2.03
CA HIS A 213 -18.20 10.27 3.24
C HIS A 213 -19.05 9.58 4.32
N LEU A 214 -19.70 8.45 3.99
CA LEU A 214 -20.53 7.66 4.92
C LEU A 214 -19.94 6.29 5.25
N ARG A 215 -18.69 6.03 4.87
CA ARG A 215 -18.07 4.72 5.07
C ARG A 215 -17.63 4.45 6.50
N TYR A 216 -17.42 5.48 7.28
CA TYR A 216 -17.14 5.36 8.70
C TYR A 216 -18.40 5.77 9.46
N GLU A 217 -18.96 4.85 10.22
CA GLU A 217 -19.99 5.20 11.20
C GLU A 217 -19.34 5.91 12.39
N ALA A 218 -19.97 6.99 12.82
CA ALA A 218 -19.51 7.82 13.94
C ALA A 218 -19.72 7.11 15.29
#